data_67c97010372d136de3dba535c9bfd21b
#
_entry.id   67c97010372d136de3dba535c9bfd21b
#
_cell.length_a   1.000
_cell.length_b   1.000
_cell.length_c   1.000
_cell.angle_alpha   90.00
_cell.angle_beta   90.00
_cell.angle_gamma   90.00
#
_symmetry.space_group_name_H-M   'P 1'
#
loop_
_entity.id
_entity.type
_entity.pdbx_description
1 polymer ?
#
loop_
_entity_poly.entity_id
_entity_poly.type
_entity_poly.pdbx_seq_one_letter_code
_entity_poly.pdbx_strand_id
1 'polypeptide(L)'
;MRELHKLEASTRLANRPWWVLVILVLLPVMLLGLLLVVLDPVAYGLLALPVHVLVLVFSLGRGDVLAGLGPFRDAWRRGDLQAAAHVAQRDIDVCADTGEQLLENVQAHLLWQAYQSFFAVIFWYFLLGPVAALSYRLLALAVEHGKNPELVERAQQLRHAFDWLPVRLLAARFALVGNFAAVSRVMLHELLSWDISAAQLIDKAGCAAAEIPPPQTGPEGVSSLDALWELLLRSALLWYAGFAVWTLLL
;
A
#
# COMPACT_ATOMS: atom_id res chain seq x y z
N MET A 1 16.80 -1.92 -9.02
CA MET A 1 16.54 -0.98 -10.14
C MET A 1 17.33 -1.32 -11.41
N ARG A 2 18.70 -1.33 -11.38
CA ARG A 2 19.51 -1.64 -12.58
C ARG A 2 19.27 -3.04 -13.16
N GLU A 3 18.94 -4.01 -12.34
CA GLU A 3 18.70 -5.40 -12.78
C GLU A 3 17.34 -5.58 -13.49
N LEU A 4 16.31 -4.83 -13.09
CA LEU A 4 15.03 -4.76 -13.81
C LEU A 4 15.25 -4.34 -15.27
N HIS A 5 16.03 -3.27 -15.47
CA HIS A 5 16.32 -2.77 -16.83
C HIS A 5 17.15 -3.73 -17.67
N LYS A 6 18.03 -4.53 -17.06
CA LYS A 6 18.83 -5.53 -17.80
C LYS A 6 17.97 -6.72 -18.24
N LEU A 7 17.03 -7.17 -17.40
CA LEU A 7 16.12 -8.28 -17.73
C LEU A 7 15.11 -7.88 -18.81
N GLU A 8 14.59 -6.65 -18.77
CA GLU A 8 13.70 -6.12 -19.78
C GLU A 8 14.42 -5.89 -21.13
N ALA A 9 15.70 -5.55 -21.11
CA ALA A 9 16.51 -5.30 -22.32
C ALA A 9 16.98 -6.57 -23.02
N SER A 10 16.86 -7.74 -22.40
CA SER A 10 17.20 -9.02 -23.02
C SER A 10 16.17 -9.35 -24.11
N THR A 11 16.54 -9.19 -25.36
CA THR A 11 15.69 -9.30 -26.56
C THR A 11 14.92 -10.60 -26.72
N ARG A 12 15.35 -11.68 -26.05
CA ARG A 12 14.64 -12.98 -26.05
C ARG A 12 13.56 -13.09 -24.98
N LEU A 13 13.68 -12.35 -23.89
CA LEU A 13 12.71 -12.32 -22.78
C LEU A 13 11.66 -11.22 -22.96
N ALA A 14 11.99 -10.13 -23.68
CA ALA A 14 11.08 -9.03 -23.96
C ALA A 14 9.77 -9.47 -24.67
N ASN A 15 9.82 -10.57 -25.42
CA ASN A 15 8.64 -11.14 -26.09
C ASN A 15 7.77 -12.05 -25.19
N ARG A 16 8.08 -12.20 -23.89
CA ARG A 16 7.33 -13.05 -22.97
C ARG A 16 7.24 -12.38 -21.58
N PRO A 17 6.34 -11.43 -21.38
CA PRO A 17 6.23 -10.64 -20.15
C PRO A 17 6.01 -11.50 -18.90
N TRP A 18 5.33 -12.64 -19.02
CA TRP A 18 5.16 -13.60 -17.94
C TRP A 18 6.48 -14.17 -17.41
N TRP A 19 7.42 -14.52 -18.29
CA TRP A 19 8.72 -15.07 -17.85
C TRP A 19 9.57 -14.04 -17.15
N VAL A 20 9.52 -12.78 -17.60
CA VAL A 20 10.21 -11.67 -16.91
C VAL A 20 9.65 -11.48 -15.52
N LEU A 21 8.32 -11.47 -15.39
CA LEU A 21 7.65 -11.31 -14.09
C LEU A 21 7.92 -12.50 -13.16
N VAL A 22 7.84 -13.73 -13.68
CA VAL A 22 8.17 -14.95 -12.93
C VAL A 22 9.61 -14.92 -12.42
N ILE A 23 10.58 -14.59 -13.26
CA ILE A 23 11.97 -14.50 -12.84
C ILE A 23 12.17 -13.39 -11.82
N LEU A 24 11.56 -12.21 -12.05
CA LEU A 24 11.70 -11.04 -11.18
C LEU A 24 11.15 -11.29 -9.78
N VAL A 25 10.01 -11.95 -9.68
CA VAL A 25 9.31 -12.18 -8.40
C VAL A 25 9.71 -13.54 -7.83
N LEU A 26 9.60 -14.62 -8.62
CA LEU A 26 9.76 -15.97 -8.11
C LEU A 26 11.20 -16.30 -7.72
N LEU A 27 12.20 -15.82 -8.49
CA LEU A 27 13.60 -16.15 -8.20
C LEU A 27 14.07 -15.58 -6.85
N PRO A 28 13.89 -14.28 -6.51
CA PRO A 28 14.27 -13.78 -5.18
C PRO A 28 13.46 -14.42 -4.05
N VAL A 29 12.18 -14.71 -4.30
CA VAL A 29 11.29 -15.35 -3.34
C VAL A 29 11.73 -16.80 -3.05
N MET A 30 12.08 -17.57 -4.07
CA MET A 30 12.61 -18.94 -3.92
C MET A 30 13.96 -18.95 -3.22
N LEU A 31 14.85 -18.00 -3.55
CA LEU A 31 16.14 -17.85 -2.87
C LEU A 31 15.95 -17.53 -1.39
N LEU A 32 15.02 -16.62 -1.06
CA LEU A 32 14.69 -16.32 0.32
C LEU A 32 14.11 -17.53 1.04
N GLY A 33 13.15 -18.23 0.42
CA GLY A 33 12.54 -19.43 0.99
C GLY A 33 13.58 -20.53 1.28
N LEU A 34 14.48 -20.78 0.31
CA LEU A 34 15.57 -21.74 0.49
C LEU A 34 16.51 -21.30 1.63
N LEU A 35 16.88 -20.03 1.67
CA LEU A 35 17.72 -19.47 2.74
C LEU A 35 17.09 -19.68 4.12
N LEU A 36 15.79 -19.41 4.26
CA LEU A 36 15.07 -19.58 5.53
C LEU A 36 15.02 -21.07 5.94
N VAL A 37 14.73 -21.98 5.02
CA VAL A 37 14.73 -23.44 5.29
C VAL A 37 16.11 -23.91 5.77
N VAL A 38 17.19 -23.35 5.23
CA VAL A 38 18.56 -23.70 5.67
C VAL A 38 18.91 -23.08 7.03
N LEU A 39 18.42 -21.88 7.32
CA LEU A 39 18.73 -21.16 8.56
C LEU A 39 17.86 -21.61 9.74
N ASP A 40 16.64 -22.08 9.47
CA ASP A 40 15.66 -22.44 10.52
C ASP A 40 16.19 -23.45 11.53
N PRO A 41 16.85 -24.58 11.14
CA PRO A 41 17.42 -25.53 12.08
C PRO A 41 18.68 -25.02 12.81
N VAL A 42 19.30 -23.92 12.34
CA VAL A 42 20.57 -23.43 12.88
C VAL A 42 20.30 -22.50 14.08
N ALA A 43 20.94 -22.80 15.20
CA ALA A 43 20.84 -22.00 16.44
C ALA A 43 19.39 -21.76 16.89
N TYR A 44 18.53 -22.77 16.77
CA TYR A 44 17.09 -22.66 17.15
C TYR A 44 16.35 -21.53 16.41
N GLY A 45 16.69 -21.28 15.17
CA GLY A 45 16.04 -20.23 14.35
C GLY A 45 16.53 -18.80 14.61
N LEU A 46 17.45 -18.58 15.57
CA LEU A 46 17.96 -17.22 15.86
C LEU A 46 18.66 -16.59 14.68
N LEU A 47 19.30 -17.38 13.80
CA LEU A 47 19.93 -16.85 12.59
C LEU A 47 18.93 -16.45 11.49
N ALA A 48 17.70 -16.96 11.53
CA ALA A 48 16.65 -16.54 10.61
C ALA A 48 16.08 -15.16 10.99
N LEU A 49 16.14 -14.77 12.27
CA LEU A 49 15.57 -13.53 12.78
C LEU A 49 16.11 -12.27 12.07
N PRO A 50 17.43 -12.06 11.87
CA PRO A 50 17.95 -10.94 11.10
C PRO A 50 17.40 -10.89 9.67
N VAL A 51 17.23 -12.06 9.02
CA VAL A 51 16.67 -12.15 7.68
C VAL A 51 15.20 -11.72 7.67
N HIS A 52 14.41 -12.14 8.64
CA HIS A 52 13.01 -11.70 8.81
C HIS A 52 12.92 -10.18 8.98
N VAL A 53 13.76 -9.59 9.84
CA VAL A 53 13.80 -8.14 10.06
C VAL A 53 14.22 -7.40 8.79
N LEU A 54 15.25 -7.88 8.10
CA LEU A 54 15.74 -7.25 6.88
C LEU A 54 14.67 -7.27 5.77
N VAL A 55 14.01 -8.42 5.57
CA VAL A 55 12.92 -8.54 4.59
C VAL A 55 11.75 -7.63 4.97
N LEU A 56 11.38 -7.56 6.25
CA LEU A 56 10.30 -6.71 6.71
C LEU A 56 10.64 -5.23 6.46
N VAL A 57 11.83 -4.77 6.86
CA VAL A 57 12.28 -3.39 6.64
C VAL A 57 12.36 -3.05 5.14
N PHE A 58 12.82 -3.99 4.30
CA PHE A 58 12.83 -3.80 2.85
C PHE A 58 11.41 -3.72 2.26
N SER A 59 10.48 -4.53 2.76
CA SER A 59 9.13 -4.63 2.23
C SER A 59 8.25 -3.47 2.70
N LEU A 60 8.45 -2.96 3.92
CA LEU A 60 7.86 -1.70 4.38
C LEU A 60 8.37 -0.56 3.51
N GLY A 61 7.46 0.26 3.01
CA GLY A 61 7.82 1.39 2.17
C GLY A 61 8.78 2.38 2.85
N ARG A 62 9.40 3.21 2.05
CA ARG A 62 10.30 4.26 2.56
C ARG A 62 9.50 5.45 3.06
N GLY A 63 9.71 5.81 4.31
CA GLY A 63 9.35 7.11 4.85
C GLY A 63 7.97 7.20 5.49
N ASP A 64 7.83 8.27 6.24
CA ASP A 64 6.56 8.72 6.79
C ASP A 64 5.72 9.35 5.67
N VAL A 65 4.62 8.69 5.33
CA VAL A 65 3.71 9.11 4.24
C VAL A 65 3.16 10.51 4.52
N LEU A 66 2.84 10.81 5.79
CA LEU A 66 2.31 12.12 6.17
C LEU A 66 3.39 13.21 6.10
N ALA A 67 4.62 12.90 6.50
CA ALA A 67 5.74 13.85 6.40
C ALA A 67 6.06 14.19 4.93
N GLY A 68 5.92 13.23 4.03
CA GLY A 68 6.04 13.45 2.59
C GLY A 68 5.03 14.45 2.03
N LEU A 69 3.88 14.61 2.67
CA LEU A 69 2.87 15.60 2.31
C LEU A 69 3.07 16.98 2.96
N GLY A 70 4.15 17.18 3.74
CA GLY A 70 4.41 18.44 4.44
C GLY A 70 4.40 19.67 3.53
N PRO A 71 5.17 19.70 2.42
CA PRO A 71 5.19 20.84 1.49
C PRO A 71 3.82 21.12 0.86
N PHE A 72 3.03 20.09 0.53
CA PHE A 72 1.66 20.23 0.04
C PHE A 72 0.75 20.88 1.09
N ARG A 73 0.78 20.38 2.32
CA ARG A 73 -0.03 20.89 3.44
C ARG A 73 0.28 22.35 3.74
N ASP A 74 1.53 22.75 3.65
CA ASP A 74 1.96 24.13 3.87
C ASP A 74 1.48 25.07 2.77
N ALA A 75 1.55 24.65 1.50
CA ALA A 75 1.01 25.43 0.38
C ALA A 75 -0.52 25.53 0.48
N TRP A 76 -1.21 24.43 0.81
CA TRP A 76 -2.65 24.38 0.96
C TRP A 76 -3.17 25.31 2.09
N ARG A 77 -2.49 25.31 3.26
CA ARG A 77 -2.81 26.19 4.38
C ARG A 77 -2.73 27.67 4.03
N ARG A 78 -1.79 28.04 3.18
CA ARG A 78 -1.65 29.42 2.70
C ARG A 78 -2.68 29.81 1.64
N GLY A 79 -3.50 28.88 1.17
CA GLY A 79 -4.45 29.09 0.08
C GLY A 79 -3.81 29.20 -1.30
N ASP A 80 -2.53 28.85 -1.43
CA ASP A 80 -1.79 28.86 -2.68
C ASP A 80 -2.02 27.55 -3.44
N LEU A 81 -3.14 27.49 -4.17
CA LEU A 81 -3.54 26.31 -4.93
C LEU A 81 -2.56 25.98 -6.06
N GLN A 82 -1.91 26.97 -6.64
CA GLN A 82 -0.93 26.73 -7.71
C GLN A 82 0.32 26.06 -7.15
N ALA A 83 0.85 26.58 -6.04
CA ALA A 83 1.97 25.96 -5.36
C ALA A 83 1.63 24.55 -4.87
N ALA A 84 0.42 24.35 -4.31
CA ALA A 84 -0.06 23.06 -3.86
C ALA A 84 -0.13 22.05 -5.03
N ALA A 85 -0.69 22.44 -6.17
CA ALA A 85 -0.75 21.59 -7.36
C ALA A 85 0.64 21.24 -7.91
N HIS A 86 1.55 22.20 -7.95
CA HIS A 86 2.92 21.97 -8.39
C HIS A 86 3.67 20.99 -7.47
N VAL A 87 3.51 21.15 -6.15
CA VAL A 87 4.11 20.25 -5.17
C VAL A 87 3.52 18.85 -5.27
N ALA A 88 2.19 18.72 -5.39
CA ALA A 88 1.53 17.43 -5.55
C ALA A 88 2.00 16.70 -6.81
N GLN A 89 2.12 17.40 -7.94
CA GLN A 89 2.63 16.81 -9.17
C GLN A 89 4.10 16.39 -9.05
N ARG A 90 4.95 17.22 -8.43
CA ARG A 90 6.39 16.97 -8.32
C ARG A 90 6.71 15.83 -7.35
N ASP A 91 6.07 15.79 -6.18
CA ASP A 91 6.47 14.94 -5.05
C ASP A 91 5.68 13.62 -4.98
N ILE A 92 4.42 13.61 -5.45
CA ILE A 92 3.53 12.45 -5.36
C ILE A 92 2.86 12.07 -6.69
N ASP A 93 3.22 12.75 -7.79
CA ASP A 93 2.71 12.51 -9.16
C ASP A 93 1.17 12.59 -9.24
N VAL A 94 0.57 13.51 -8.48
CA VAL A 94 -0.88 13.76 -8.44
C VAL A 94 -1.20 15.05 -9.19
N CYS A 95 -2.09 14.94 -10.19
CA CYS A 95 -2.62 16.06 -10.96
C CYS A 95 -4.13 16.17 -10.77
N ALA A 96 -4.65 17.39 -10.88
CA ALA A 96 -6.08 17.66 -10.89
C ALA A 96 -6.37 18.99 -11.60
N ASP A 97 -7.56 19.11 -12.16
CA ASP A 97 -8.01 20.33 -12.85
C ASP A 97 -8.56 21.37 -11.89
N THR A 98 -9.06 20.94 -10.73
CA THR A 98 -9.63 21.79 -9.69
C THR A 98 -8.97 21.56 -8.33
N GLY A 99 -9.02 22.59 -7.45
CA GLY A 99 -8.51 22.44 -6.08
C GLY A 99 -9.23 21.35 -5.28
N GLU A 100 -10.53 21.18 -5.49
CA GLU A 100 -11.32 20.13 -4.84
C GLU A 100 -10.84 18.74 -5.23
N GLN A 101 -10.73 18.48 -6.53
CA GLN A 101 -10.19 17.21 -7.05
C GLN A 101 -8.75 16.96 -6.61
N LEU A 102 -7.94 18.03 -6.49
CA LEU A 102 -6.57 17.90 -6.01
C LEU A 102 -6.53 17.38 -4.58
N LEU A 103 -7.38 17.91 -3.68
CA LEU A 103 -7.46 17.44 -2.30
C LEU A 103 -7.96 15.99 -2.23
N GLU A 104 -9.02 15.64 -2.97
CA GLU A 104 -9.52 14.27 -3.06
C GLU A 104 -8.43 13.29 -3.54
N ASN A 105 -7.72 13.63 -4.59
CA ASN A 105 -6.64 12.80 -5.12
C ASN A 105 -5.48 12.63 -4.12
N VAL A 106 -5.15 13.69 -3.35
CA VAL A 106 -4.12 13.60 -2.30
C VAL A 106 -4.60 12.77 -1.11
N GLN A 107 -5.87 12.84 -0.74
CA GLN A 107 -6.47 11.98 0.29
C GLN A 107 -6.44 10.51 -0.13
N ALA A 108 -6.86 10.21 -1.36
CA ALA A 108 -6.79 8.87 -1.94
C ALA A 108 -5.35 8.35 -2.01
N HIS A 109 -4.40 9.21 -2.39
CA HIS A 109 -2.97 8.88 -2.39
C HIS A 109 -2.46 8.55 -0.98
N LEU A 110 -2.80 9.33 0.04
CA LEU A 110 -2.42 9.09 1.44
C LEU A 110 -2.89 7.71 1.91
N LEU A 111 -4.18 7.41 1.70
CA LEU A 111 -4.77 6.13 2.08
C LEU A 111 -4.13 4.95 1.34
N TRP A 112 -3.95 5.10 0.03
CA TRP A 112 -3.34 4.07 -0.81
C TRP A 112 -1.88 3.82 -0.45
N GLN A 113 -1.10 4.87 -0.27
CA GLN A 113 0.31 4.76 0.08
C GLN A 113 0.50 4.12 1.47
N ALA A 114 -0.30 4.50 2.46
CA ALA A 114 -0.27 3.87 3.78
C ALA A 114 -0.65 2.38 3.71
N TYR A 115 -1.67 2.03 2.89
CA TYR A 115 -2.07 0.65 2.70
C TYR A 115 -0.95 -0.19 2.09
N GLN A 116 -0.41 0.22 0.95
CA GLN A 116 0.56 -0.59 0.21
C GLN A 116 1.92 -0.68 0.92
N SER A 117 2.33 0.36 1.65
CA SER A 117 3.63 0.38 2.32
C SER A 117 3.61 -0.29 3.70
N PHE A 118 2.46 -0.38 4.36
CA PHE A 118 2.36 -0.90 5.70
C PHE A 118 1.33 -2.05 5.82
N PHE A 119 0.04 -1.77 5.61
CA PHE A 119 -1.02 -2.73 5.94
C PHE A 119 -0.95 -4.02 5.13
N ALA A 120 -0.76 -3.93 3.82
CA ALA A 120 -0.66 -5.11 2.95
C ALA A 120 0.60 -5.94 3.25
N VAL A 121 1.73 -5.27 3.49
CA VAL A 121 3.00 -5.93 3.84
C VAL A 121 2.88 -6.69 5.15
N ILE A 122 2.39 -6.03 6.20
CA ILE A 122 2.21 -6.65 7.53
C ILE A 122 1.20 -7.80 7.46
N PHE A 123 0.11 -7.64 6.70
CA PHE A 123 -0.88 -8.69 6.51
C PHE A 123 -0.24 -9.96 5.92
N TRP A 124 0.49 -9.82 4.81
CA TRP A 124 1.11 -10.97 4.13
C TRP A 124 2.26 -11.57 4.95
N TYR A 125 3.02 -10.72 5.65
CA TYR A 125 4.06 -11.18 6.55
C TYR A 125 3.49 -12.04 7.69
N PHE A 126 2.39 -11.62 8.28
CA PHE A 126 1.75 -12.34 9.37
C PHE A 126 1.11 -13.65 8.90
N LEU A 127 0.44 -13.64 7.73
CA LEU A 127 -0.31 -14.79 7.22
C LEU A 127 0.62 -15.89 6.67
N LEU A 128 1.61 -15.53 5.88
CA LEU A 128 2.47 -16.46 5.12
C LEU A 128 3.98 -16.17 5.30
N GLY A 129 4.35 -15.30 6.22
CA GLY A 129 5.74 -14.99 6.54
C GLY A 129 6.44 -14.04 5.55
N PRO A 130 7.78 -13.93 5.68
CA PRO A 130 8.58 -12.97 4.92
C PRO A 130 8.58 -13.21 3.41
N VAL A 131 8.37 -14.45 2.99
CA VAL A 131 8.31 -14.85 1.58
C VAL A 131 7.14 -14.15 0.87
N ALA A 132 5.96 -14.14 1.48
CA ALA A 132 4.77 -13.51 0.92
C ALA A 132 4.87 -11.96 0.96
N ALA A 133 5.41 -11.39 2.03
CA ALA A 133 5.65 -9.95 2.13
C ALA A 133 6.63 -9.47 1.03
N LEU A 134 7.70 -10.22 0.79
CA LEU A 134 8.63 -9.93 -0.30
C LEU A 134 7.96 -10.05 -1.66
N SER A 135 7.14 -11.09 -1.88
CA SER A 135 6.40 -11.29 -3.13
C SER A 135 5.50 -10.09 -3.43
N TYR A 136 4.74 -9.64 -2.44
CA TYR A 136 3.89 -8.47 -2.56
C TYR A 136 4.69 -7.21 -2.91
N ARG A 137 5.82 -6.97 -2.21
CA ARG A 137 6.67 -5.80 -2.47
C ARG A 137 7.28 -5.81 -3.86
N LEU A 138 7.73 -6.98 -4.33
CA LEU A 138 8.29 -7.11 -5.69
C LEU A 138 7.24 -6.88 -6.77
N LEU A 139 6.00 -7.35 -6.57
CA LEU A 139 4.87 -7.04 -7.46
C LEU A 139 4.57 -5.54 -7.48
N ALA A 140 4.53 -4.89 -6.32
CA ALA A 140 4.33 -3.44 -6.23
C ALA A 140 5.43 -2.67 -6.99
N LEU A 141 6.69 -3.05 -6.81
CA LEU A 141 7.82 -2.44 -7.53
C LEU A 141 7.77 -2.70 -9.03
N ALA A 142 7.28 -3.87 -9.47
CA ALA A 142 7.11 -4.17 -10.88
C ALA A 142 6.04 -3.28 -11.53
N VAL A 143 4.97 -2.95 -10.80
CA VAL A 143 3.94 -2.00 -11.26
C VAL A 143 4.49 -0.57 -11.28
N GLU A 144 5.18 -0.14 -10.23
CA GLU A 144 5.68 1.24 -10.09
C GLU A 144 6.79 1.59 -11.09
N HIS A 145 7.63 0.62 -11.43
CA HIS A 145 8.87 0.88 -12.20
C HIS A 145 8.97 0.10 -13.51
N GLY A 146 7.99 -0.74 -13.84
CA GLY A 146 7.96 -1.50 -15.09
C GLY A 146 7.84 -0.56 -16.29
N LYS A 147 8.66 -0.76 -17.32
CA LYS A 147 8.61 0.01 -18.57
C LYS A 147 7.81 -0.69 -19.67
N ASN A 148 7.68 -1.99 -19.59
CA ASN A 148 6.90 -2.77 -20.54
C ASN A 148 5.43 -2.76 -20.11
N PRO A 149 4.51 -2.19 -20.92
CA PRO A 149 3.10 -2.07 -20.56
C PRO A 149 2.43 -3.44 -20.32
N GLU A 150 2.78 -4.48 -21.08
CA GLU A 150 2.24 -5.82 -20.88
C GLU A 150 2.69 -6.43 -19.55
N LEU A 151 3.95 -6.19 -19.14
CA LEU A 151 4.47 -6.64 -17.84
C LEU A 151 3.75 -5.94 -16.70
N VAL A 152 3.55 -4.62 -16.81
CA VAL A 152 2.84 -3.80 -15.82
C VAL A 152 1.40 -4.28 -15.68
N GLU A 153 0.70 -4.52 -16.80
CA GLU A 153 -0.68 -5.02 -16.79
C GLU A 153 -0.79 -6.37 -16.04
N ARG A 154 0.14 -7.31 -16.32
CA ARG A 154 0.15 -8.62 -15.64
C ARG A 154 0.49 -8.50 -14.16
N ALA A 155 1.45 -7.63 -13.82
CA ALA A 155 1.79 -7.34 -12.44
C ALA A 155 0.60 -6.71 -11.69
N GLN A 156 -0.16 -5.82 -12.33
CA GLN A 156 -1.38 -5.23 -11.77
C GLN A 156 -2.47 -6.28 -11.53
N GLN A 157 -2.69 -7.21 -12.47
CA GLN A 157 -3.66 -8.30 -12.31
C GLN A 157 -3.32 -9.19 -11.11
N LEU A 158 -2.05 -9.59 -10.96
CA LEU A 158 -1.60 -10.36 -9.80
C LEU A 158 -1.70 -9.55 -8.52
N ARG A 159 -1.29 -8.29 -8.54
CA ARG A 159 -1.40 -7.39 -7.40
C ARG A 159 -2.85 -7.21 -6.96
N HIS A 160 -3.78 -7.05 -7.91
CA HIS A 160 -5.22 -6.97 -7.60
C HIS A 160 -5.70 -8.20 -6.82
N ALA A 161 -5.26 -9.41 -7.20
CA ALA A 161 -5.58 -10.63 -6.48
C ALA A 161 -4.97 -10.64 -5.06
N PHE A 162 -3.72 -10.17 -4.91
CA PHE A 162 -3.08 -10.02 -3.59
C PHE A 162 -3.75 -8.95 -2.73
N ASP A 163 -4.22 -7.87 -3.31
CA ASP A 163 -4.88 -6.79 -2.59
C ASP A 163 -6.32 -7.13 -2.19
N TRP A 164 -6.96 -8.10 -2.85
CA TRP A 164 -8.39 -8.38 -2.68
C TRP A 164 -8.79 -8.64 -1.22
N LEU A 165 -8.05 -9.49 -0.51
CA LEU A 165 -8.34 -9.84 0.88
C LEU A 165 -7.89 -8.76 1.87
N PRO A 166 -6.62 -8.28 1.87
CA PRO A 166 -6.18 -7.35 2.88
C PRO A 166 -6.89 -6.00 2.81
N VAL A 167 -7.31 -5.55 1.62
CA VAL A 167 -8.05 -4.28 1.50
C VAL A 167 -9.43 -4.36 2.14
N ARG A 168 -10.11 -5.50 2.02
CA ARG A 168 -11.42 -5.72 2.64
C ARG A 168 -11.34 -5.80 4.16
N LEU A 169 -10.29 -6.44 4.66
CA LEU A 169 -10.02 -6.48 6.10
C LEU A 169 -9.70 -5.09 6.65
N LEU A 170 -8.94 -4.28 5.91
CA LEU A 170 -8.67 -2.90 6.33
C LEU A 170 -9.95 -2.05 6.30
N ALA A 171 -10.76 -2.15 5.25
CA ALA A 171 -12.03 -1.45 5.17
C ALA A 171 -13.01 -1.86 6.29
N ALA A 172 -13.08 -3.16 6.62
CA ALA A 172 -13.86 -3.63 7.77
C ALA A 172 -13.34 -3.05 9.10
N ARG A 173 -12.02 -2.86 9.24
CA ARG A 173 -11.43 -2.21 10.42
C ARG A 173 -11.72 -0.72 10.48
N PHE A 174 -11.74 -0.03 9.35
CA PHE A 174 -12.20 1.35 9.30
C PHE A 174 -13.62 1.50 9.85
N ALA A 175 -14.50 0.51 9.59
CA ALA A 175 -15.83 0.47 10.22
C ALA A 175 -15.78 0.33 11.75
N LEU A 176 -14.82 -0.42 12.29
CA LEU A 176 -14.69 -0.61 13.74
C LEU A 176 -14.08 0.59 14.47
N VAL A 177 -13.22 1.34 13.80
CA VAL A 177 -12.45 2.46 14.39
C VAL A 177 -13.08 3.82 14.10
N GLY A 178 -13.85 3.93 13.01
CA GLY A 178 -14.53 5.13 12.55
C GLY A 178 -16.05 5.01 12.59
N ASN A 179 -16.74 5.60 11.62
CA ASN A 179 -18.20 5.52 11.52
C ASN A 179 -18.64 4.19 10.89
N PHE A 180 -19.06 3.25 11.74
CA PHE A 180 -19.54 1.93 11.33
C PHE A 180 -20.70 1.99 10.32
N ALA A 181 -21.68 2.86 10.57
CA ALA A 181 -22.88 2.94 9.72
C ALA A 181 -22.58 3.49 8.33
N ALA A 182 -21.66 4.46 8.22
CA ALA A 182 -21.25 5.04 6.95
C ALA A 182 -20.45 4.03 6.13
N VAL A 183 -19.45 3.38 6.74
CA VAL A 183 -18.62 2.37 6.07
C VAL A 183 -19.44 1.15 5.66
N SER A 184 -20.35 0.67 6.53
CA SER A 184 -21.19 -0.49 6.21
C SER A 184 -22.05 -0.25 4.98
N ARG A 185 -22.60 0.95 4.79
CA ARG A 185 -23.37 1.30 3.59
C ARG A 185 -22.53 1.24 2.33
N VAL A 186 -21.29 1.72 2.39
CA VAL A 186 -20.35 1.66 1.25
C VAL A 186 -19.95 0.22 0.98
N MET A 187 -19.64 -0.56 2.03
CA MET A 187 -19.13 -1.91 1.89
C MET A 187 -20.17 -2.94 1.47
N LEU A 188 -21.43 -2.80 1.88
CA LEU A 188 -22.48 -3.80 1.58
C LEU A 188 -22.62 -4.09 0.09
N HIS A 189 -22.40 -3.11 -0.78
CA HIS A 189 -22.48 -3.25 -2.23
C HIS A 189 -21.17 -3.67 -2.88
N GLU A 190 -20.02 -3.36 -2.26
CA GLU A 190 -18.69 -3.49 -2.86
C GLU A 190 -17.86 -4.64 -2.27
N LEU A 191 -18.26 -5.18 -1.11
CA LEU A 191 -17.46 -6.14 -0.34
C LEU A 191 -17.06 -7.39 -1.12
N LEU A 192 -17.97 -7.91 -1.93
CA LEU A 192 -17.78 -9.12 -2.73
C LEU A 192 -17.51 -8.83 -4.21
N SER A 193 -17.58 -7.56 -4.62
CA SER A 193 -17.30 -7.16 -6.00
C SER A 193 -15.82 -7.37 -6.30
N TRP A 194 -15.52 -8.09 -7.38
CA TRP A 194 -14.16 -8.25 -7.88
C TRP A 194 -13.70 -7.02 -8.68
N ASP A 195 -14.66 -6.28 -9.25
CA ASP A 195 -14.38 -5.22 -10.24
C ASP A 195 -13.87 -3.93 -9.62
N ILE A 196 -14.17 -3.68 -8.33
CA ILE A 196 -13.67 -2.49 -7.64
C ILE A 196 -12.17 -2.60 -7.37
N SER A 197 -11.43 -1.55 -7.71
CA SER A 197 -10.01 -1.50 -7.39
C SER A 197 -9.77 -1.35 -5.89
N ALA A 198 -8.65 -1.91 -5.40
CA ALA A 198 -8.25 -1.79 -4.01
C ALA A 198 -8.14 -0.33 -3.55
N ALA A 199 -7.58 0.54 -4.39
CA ALA A 199 -7.44 1.98 -4.11
C ALA A 199 -8.81 2.65 -3.93
N GLN A 200 -9.76 2.40 -4.84
CA GLN A 200 -11.11 2.96 -4.75
C GLN A 200 -11.87 2.47 -3.50
N LEU A 201 -11.73 1.20 -3.15
CA LEU A 201 -12.40 0.66 -1.95
C LEU A 201 -11.86 1.29 -0.67
N ILE A 202 -10.53 1.44 -0.56
CA ILE A 202 -9.90 2.07 0.61
C ILE A 202 -10.28 3.54 0.71
N ASP A 203 -10.28 4.25 -0.40
CA ASP A 203 -10.65 5.67 -0.45
C ASP A 203 -12.10 5.87 0.01
N LYS A 204 -13.05 5.17 -0.61
CA LYS A 204 -14.46 5.24 -0.22
C LYS A 204 -14.69 4.87 1.26
N ALA A 205 -14.05 3.78 1.72
CA ALA A 205 -14.21 3.32 3.10
C ALA A 205 -13.52 4.25 4.10
N GLY A 206 -12.33 4.78 3.78
CA GLY A 206 -11.59 5.69 4.63
C GLY A 206 -12.27 7.04 4.79
N CYS A 207 -12.70 7.65 3.68
CA CYS A 207 -13.45 8.90 3.72
C CYS A 207 -14.78 8.76 4.46
N ALA A 208 -15.50 7.65 4.26
CA ALA A 208 -16.74 7.38 5.00
C ALA A 208 -16.49 7.15 6.49
N ALA A 209 -15.41 6.47 6.86
CA ALA A 209 -15.06 6.19 8.27
C ALA A 209 -14.64 7.45 9.04
N ALA A 210 -13.90 8.33 8.38
CA ALA A 210 -13.43 9.59 8.96
C ALA A 210 -14.46 10.73 8.84
N GLU A 211 -15.64 10.47 8.23
CA GLU A 211 -16.67 11.48 7.99
C GLU A 211 -16.12 12.74 7.31
N ILE A 212 -15.27 12.53 6.30
CA ILE A 212 -14.64 13.64 5.59
C ILE A 212 -15.72 14.49 4.92
N PRO A 213 -15.78 15.81 5.24
CA PRO A 213 -16.70 16.71 4.59
C PRO A 213 -16.31 16.91 3.12
N PRO A 214 -17.22 17.44 2.28
CA PRO A 214 -16.87 17.83 0.92
C PRO A 214 -15.60 18.67 0.89
N PRO A 215 -14.76 18.53 -0.15
CA PRO A 215 -13.46 19.20 -0.21
C PRO A 215 -13.60 20.71 -0.05
N GLN A 216 -12.81 21.26 0.87
CA GLN A 216 -12.79 22.71 1.17
C GLN A 216 -11.36 23.23 1.03
N THR A 217 -11.24 24.45 0.51
CA THR A 217 -9.96 25.15 0.43
C THR A 217 -9.57 25.77 1.77
N GLY A 218 -8.28 25.82 2.05
CA GLY A 218 -7.75 26.41 3.27
C GLY A 218 -7.49 25.42 4.42
N PRO A 219 -7.52 25.85 5.69
CA PRO A 219 -7.10 25.02 6.83
C PRO A 219 -7.98 23.77 7.02
N GLU A 220 -9.23 23.80 6.62
CA GLU A 220 -10.17 22.66 6.74
C GLU A 220 -9.76 21.48 5.84
N GLY A 221 -9.21 21.76 4.66
CA GLY A 221 -8.67 20.70 3.80
C GLY A 221 -7.49 19.96 4.42
N VAL A 222 -6.66 20.65 5.21
CA VAL A 222 -5.55 20.00 5.93
C VAL A 222 -6.05 19.15 7.09
N SER A 223 -7.11 19.59 7.78
CA SER A 223 -7.70 18.82 8.89
C SER A 223 -8.26 17.47 8.42
N SER A 224 -8.75 17.38 7.19
CA SER A 224 -9.21 16.12 6.61
C SER A 224 -8.08 15.10 6.42
N LEU A 225 -6.88 15.55 6.00
CA LEU A 225 -5.70 14.71 5.93
C LEU A 225 -5.25 14.21 7.32
N ASP A 226 -5.34 15.08 8.34
CA ASP A 226 -5.01 14.70 9.72
C ASP A 226 -6.03 13.69 10.26
N ALA A 227 -7.31 13.83 9.96
CA ALA A 227 -8.36 12.88 10.35
C ALA A 227 -8.15 11.51 9.69
N LEU A 228 -7.81 11.46 8.41
CA LEU A 228 -7.47 10.21 7.71
C LEU A 228 -6.22 9.55 8.29
N TRP A 229 -5.21 10.35 8.61
CA TRP A 229 -4.00 9.82 9.25
C TRP A 229 -4.28 9.23 10.63
N GLU A 230 -5.09 9.90 11.43
CA GLU A 230 -5.51 9.39 12.74
C GLU A 230 -6.32 8.10 12.62
N LEU A 231 -7.22 7.99 11.63
CA LEU A 231 -7.93 6.75 11.30
C LEU A 231 -6.96 5.60 10.99
N LEU A 232 -5.92 5.88 10.17
CA LEU A 232 -4.88 4.89 9.83
C LEU A 232 -4.10 4.45 11.08
N LEU A 233 -3.72 5.37 11.97
CA LEU A 233 -3.02 5.06 13.21
C LEU A 233 -3.87 4.19 14.14
N ARG A 234 -5.13 4.54 14.34
CA ARG A 234 -6.07 3.74 15.14
C ARG A 234 -6.24 2.34 14.55
N SER A 235 -6.34 2.24 13.22
CA SER A 235 -6.41 0.95 12.52
C SER A 235 -5.14 0.12 12.70
N ALA A 236 -3.95 0.75 12.66
CA ALA A 236 -2.69 0.08 12.91
C ALA A 236 -2.60 -0.45 14.36
N LEU A 237 -3.02 0.34 15.36
CA LEU A 237 -3.07 -0.09 16.76
C LEU A 237 -3.99 -1.28 16.94
N LEU A 238 -5.16 -1.29 16.30
CA LEU A 238 -6.08 -2.43 16.33
C LEU A 238 -5.45 -3.68 15.69
N TRP A 239 -4.62 -3.53 14.66
CA TRP A 239 -3.86 -4.63 14.07
C TRP A 239 -2.87 -5.23 15.05
N TYR A 240 -2.08 -4.39 15.73
CA TYR A 240 -1.14 -4.85 16.76
C TYR A 240 -1.86 -5.57 17.89
N ALA A 241 -2.97 -5.03 18.38
CA ALA A 241 -3.77 -5.68 19.42
C ALA A 241 -4.29 -7.06 18.95
N GLY A 242 -4.81 -7.15 17.74
CA GLY A 242 -5.28 -8.41 17.15
C GLY A 242 -4.16 -9.44 17.03
N PHE A 243 -2.98 -9.04 16.58
CA PHE A 243 -1.83 -9.95 16.48
C PHE A 243 -1.30 -10.37 17.85
N ALA A 244 -1.26 -9.46 18.82
CA ALA A 244 -0.86 -9.81 20.19
C ALA A 244 -1.81 -10.85 20.81
N VAL A 245 -3.12 -10.68 20.63
CA VAL A 245 -4.11 -11.67 21.09
C VAL A 245 -3.92 -13.01 20.37
N TRP A 246 -3.72 -12.99 19.06
CA TRP A 246 -3.49 -14.21 18.28
C TRP A 246 -2.25 -14.98 18.75
N THR A 247 -1.13 -14.28 19.01
CA THR A 247 0.11 -14.91 19.49
C THR A 247 0.02 -15.43 20.93
N LEU A 248 -0.93 -14.93 21.74
CA LEU A 248 -1.18 -15.42 23.09
C LEU A 248 -2.09 -16.66 23.12
N LEU A 249 -2.90 -16.87 22.07
CA LEU A 249 -3.84 -17.98 21.98
C LEU A 249 -3.26 -19.22 21.28
N LEU A 250 -2.14 -19.06 20.58
CA LEU A 250 -1.38 -20.15 19.92
C LEU A 250 -0.19 -20.59 20.77
#